data_26eb086555d210520f31385dcc3e28bf
#
_entry.id   26eb086555d210520f31385dcc3e28bf
#
_cell.length_a   1.000
_cell.length_b   1.000
_cell.length_c   1.000
_cell.angle_alpha   90.00
_cell.angle_beta   90.00
_cell.angle_gamma   90.00
#
_symmetry.space_group_name_H-M   'P 1'
#
loop_
_entity.id
_entity.type
_entity.pdbx_description
1 polymer ?
#
loop_
_entity_poly.entity_id
_entity_poly.type
_entity_poly.pdbx_seq_one_letter_code
_entity_poly.pdbx_strand_id
1 'polypeptide(L)'
;GSIGIGFSIPSNNAKIVIDQLIKYGETKRGWLGVRIQYVTKEIADEEKLDKPKGALVVSVAEGSPSDKGGIRAGDIILEFDGKSIIEMKELPLIVAQTEVGKTVDVKVWRNKREVIKKIKLGRLETSEDFNIKKAEGPKITVIEGLKITVRALTKQDIQARNLPKDTTGAVIVKIENDSPINYLKVNNIII
;
A
#
# COMPACT_ATOMS: atom_id res chain seq x y z
N GLY A 1 -22.78 -11.39 -24.54
CA GLY A 1 -23.12 -11.24 -23.13
C GLY A 1 -21.97 -10.61 -22.38
N SER A 2 -22.24 -9.58 -21.58
CA SER A 2 -21.23 -8.97 -20.70
C SER A 2 -21.01 -9.90 -19.50
N ILE A 3 -19.81 -10.47 -19.36
CA ILE A 3 -19.43 -11.23 -18.18
C ILE A 3 -18.82 -10.20 -17.20
N GLY A 4 -19.67 -9.69 -16.30
CA GLY A 4 -19.22 -8.80 -15.24
C GLY A 4 -18.49 -9.58 -14.13
N ILE A 5 -17.34 -9.07 -13.66
CA ILE A 5 -16.71 -9.55 -12.43
C ILE A 5 -17.18 -8.64 -11.31
N GLY A 6 -17.91 -9.19 -10.33
CA GLY A 6 -18.33 -8.50 -9.12
C GLY A 6 -17.33 -8.74 -7.99
N PHE A 7 -16.87 -7.67 -7.32
CA PHE A 7 -16.10 -7.78 -6.09
C PHE A 7 -16.98 -7.39 -4.91
N SER A 8 -17.02 -8.21 -3.87
CA SER A 8 -17.68 -7.87 -2.61
C SER A 8 -16.66 -7.66 -1.51
N ILE A 9 -16.90 -6.64 -0.68
CA ILE A 9 -16.13 -6.40 0.54
C ILE A 9 -16.89 -7.05 1.69
N PRO A 10 -16.25 -7.89 2.52
CA PRO A 10 -16.88 -8.43 3.72
C PRO A 10 -17.45 -7.32 4.61
N SER A 11 -18.70 -7.46 5.03
CA SER A 11 -19.42 -6.43 5.80
C SER A 11 -18.70 -6.02 7.09
N ASN A 12 -17.98 -6.93 7.74
CA ASN A 12 -17.19 -6.63 8.93
C ASN A 12 -16.07 -5.61 8.64
N ASN A 13 -15.40 -5.72 7.47
CA ASN A 13 -14.36 -4.77 7.07
C ASN A 13 -14.98 -3.42 6.70
N ALA A 14 -16.11 -3.43 6.00
CA ALA A 14 -16.84 -2.21 5.66
C ALA A 14 -17.30 -1.46 6.91
N LYS A 15 -17.82 -2.18 7.92
CA LYS A 15 -18.27 -1.60 9.18
C LYS A 15 -17.17 -0.82 9.90
N ILE A 16 -15.97 -1.39 10.01
CA ILE A 16 -14.82 -0.72 10.65
C ILE A 16 -14.50 0.61 9.96
N VAL A 17 -14.50 0.62 8.63
CA VAL A 17 -14.24 1.84 7.86
C VAL A 17 -15.34 2.88 8.05
N ILE A 18 -16.61 2.45 8.00
CA ILE A 18 -17.77 3.33 8.19
C ILE A 18 -17.76 3.95 9.59
N ASP A 19 -17.53 3.13 10.63
CA ASP A 19 -17.45 3.62 12.02
C ASP A 19 -16.34 4.67 12.19
N GLN A 20 -15.18 4.48 11.54
CA GLN A 20 -14.09 5.44 11.55
C GLN A 20 -14.46 6.73 10.81
N LEU A 21 -15.11 6.65 9.65
CA LEU A 21 -15.56 7.80 8.89
C LEU A 21 -16.61 8.61 9.65
N ILE A 22 -17.57 7.94 10.32
CA ILE A 22 -18.57 8.59 11.17
C ILE A 22 -17.91 9.31 12.35
N LYS A 23 -16.97 8.64 13.02
CA LYS A 23 -16.35 9.15 14.25
C LYS A 23 -15.29 10.22 14.02
N TYR A 24 -14.50 10.09 12.93
CA TYR A 24 -13.30 10.92 12.70
C TYR A 24 -13.31 11.68 11.38
N GLY A 25 -14.28 11.44 10.49
CA GLY A 25 -14.30 12.02 9.14
C GLY A 25 -13.25 11.42 8.20
N GLU A 26 -12.40 10.50 8.70
CA GLU A 26 -11.29 9.91 7.94
C GLU A 26 -10.98 8.50 8.45
N THR A 27 -10.29 7.71 7.65
CA THR A 27 -9.79 6.41 8.07
C THR A 27 -8.45 6.54 8.80
N LYS A 28 -8.28 5.76 9.87
CA LYS A 28 -7.05 5.69 10.68
C LYS A 28 -6.61 4.25 10.76
N ARG A 29 -5.69 3.86 9.90
CA ARG A 29 -5.16 2.50 9.84
C ARG A 29 -3.84 2.39 10.57
N GLY A 30 -3.71 1.34 11.39
CA GLY A 30 -2.45 1.00 12.02
C GLY A 30 -1.35 0.71 11.00
N TRP A 31 -0.11 1.01 11.35
CA TRP A 31 1.06 0.80 10.50
C TRP A 31 2.25 0.36 11.33
N LEU A 32 2.98 -0.65 10.82
CA LEU A 32 4.20 -1.18 11.40
C LEU A 32 5.47 -0.67 10.72
N GLY A 33 5.44 -0.50 9.40
CA GLY A 33 6.61 -0.13 8.60
C GLY A 33 7.55 -1.30 8.32
N VAL A 34 6.98 -2.45 7.97
CA VAL A 34 7.72 -3.65 7.54
C VAL A 34 7.31 -4.09 6.16
N ARG A 35 8.24 -4.62 5.38
CA ARG A 35 7.96 -5.43 4.19
C ARG A 35 8.06 -6.88 4.57
N ILE A 36 7.09 -7.67 4.15
CA ILE A 36 6.96 -9.09 4.53
C ILE A 36 6.82 -9.98 3.32
N GLN A 37 7.18 -11.24 3.50
CA GLN A 37 6.97 -12.31 2.53
C GLN A 37 6.51 -13.60 3.23
N TYR A 38 6.09 -14.58 2.43
CA TYR A 38 5.69 -15.89 2.93
C TYR A 38 6.87 -16.64 3.52
N VAL A 39 6.60 -17.40 4.57
CA VAL A 39 7.55 -18.39 5.12
C VAL A 39 7.36 -19.66 4.30
N THR A 40 8.35 -20.00 3.48
CA THR A 40 8.35 -21.25 2.71
C THR A 40 8.75 -22.43 3.60
N LYS A 41 8.60 -23.65 3.10
CA LYS A 41 9.02 -24.85 3.84
C LYS A 41 10.53 -24.84 4.10
N GLU A 42 11.31 -24.43 3.12
CA GLU A 42 12.77 -24.34 3.23
C GLU A 42 13.20 -23.38 4.33
N ILE A 43 12.55 -22.19 4.40
CA ILE A 43 12.78 -21.19 5.46
C ILE A 43 12.37 -21.74 6.83
N ALA A 44 11.25 -22.43 6.91
CA ALA A 44 10.80 -23.04 8.17
C ALA A 44 11.78 -24.12 8.65
N ASP A 45 12.28 -24.96 7.75
CA ASP A 45 13.25 -26.02 8.06
C ASP A 45 14.59 -25.41 8.50
N GLU A 46 15.09 -24.37 7.82
CA GLU A 46 16.33 -23.67 8.19
C GLU A 46 16.24 -23.00 9.55
N GLU A 47 15.11 -22.34 9.82
CA GLU A 47 14.84 -21.65 11.07
C GLU A 47 14.37 -22.62 12.18
N LYS A 48 14.22 -23.91 11.90
CA LYS A 48 13.72 -24.94 12.84
C LYS A 48 12.32 -24.62 13.40
N LEU A 49 11.46 -24.05 12.56
CA LEU A 49 10.03 -23.97 12.88
C LEU A 49 9.35 -25.33 12.64
N ASP A 50 8.36 -25.62 13.42
CA ASP A 50 7.55 -26.86 13.33
C ASP A 50 6.80 -26.97 11.98
N LYS A 51 6.45 -25.84 11.39
CA LYS A 51 5.76 -25.73 10.10
C LYS A 51 5.91 -24.32 9.50
N PRO A 52 5.71 -24.15 8.18
CA PRO A 52 5.61 -22.85 7.57
C PRO A 52 4.45 -22.04 8.17
N LYS A 53 4.75 -20.98 8.91
CA LYS A 53 3.75 -20.07 9.51
C LYS A 53 4.36 -18.70 9.75
N GLY A 54 3.52 -17.69 9.88
CA GLY A 54 3.95 -16.32 10.16
C GLY A 54 4.25 -15.49 8.93
N ALA A 55 4.85 -14.35 9.18
CA ALA A 55 5.27 -13.39 8.15
C ALA A 55 6.75 -13.07 8.31
N LEU A 56 7.56 -13.44 7.31
CA LEU A 56 9.00 -13.14 7.29
C LEU A 56 9.22 -11.68 6.95
N VAL A 57 9.94 -10.96 7.80
CA VAL A 57 10.31 -9.55 7.60
C VAL A 57 11.50 -9.48 6.63
N VAL A 58 11.28 -8.90 5.46
CA VAL A 58 12.34 -8.69 4.44
C VAL A 58 13.10 -7.40 4.71
N SER A 59 12.38 -6.35 5.10
CA SER A 59 12.97 -5.06 5.44
C SER A 59 12.10 -4.30 6.43
N VAL A 60 12.72 -3.38 7.15
CA VAL A 60 12.09 -2.46 8.10
C VAL A 60 12.35 -1.04 7.62
N ALA A 61 11.32 -0.21 7.55
CA ALA A 61 11.45 1.19 7.18
C ALA A 61 12.12 1.96 8.34
N GLU A 62 13.11 2.77 8.04
CA GLU A 62 13.83 3.60 9.01
C GLU A 62 12.86 4.55 9.74
N GLY A 63 13.04 4.71 11.05
CA GLY A 63 12.19 5.54 11.90
C GLY A 63 10.76 5.02 12.10
N SER A 64 10.40 3.86 11.51
CA SER A 64 9.09 3.25 11.65
C SER A 64 8.81 2.73 13.07
N PRO A 65 7.54 2.42 13.40
CA PRO A 65 7.19 1.73 14.63
C PRO A 65 7.97 0.44 14.87
N SER A 66 8.18 -0.36 13.84
CA SER A 66 8.92 -1.62 13.91
C SER A 66 10.42 -1.41 14.15
N ASP A 67 11.01 -0.40 13.52
CA ASP A 67 12.40 -0.03 13.74
C ASP A 67 12.62 0.41 15.20
N LYS A 68 11.80 1.33 15.70
CA LYS A 68 11.81 1.78 17.11
C LYS A 68 11.54 0.66 18.09
N GLY A 69 10.68 -0.31 17.72
CA GLY A 69 10.37 -1.51 18.51
C GLY A 69 11.44 -2.59 18.42
N GLY A 70 12.45 -2.43 17.56
CA GLY A 70 13.58 -3.34 17.41
C GLY A 70 13.24 -4.62 16.65
N ILE A 71 12.27 -4.58 15.73
CA ILE A 71 12.09 -5.59 14.68
C ILE A 71 13.22 -5.45 13.66
N ARG A 72 13.65 -6.54 13.06
CA ARG A 72 14.77 -6.59 12.10
C ARG A 72 14.40 -7.43 10.89
N ALA A 73 15.08 -7.20 9.79
CA ALA A 73 15.05 -8.12 8.67
C ALA A 73 15.51 -9.51 9.12
N GLY A 74 14.85 -10.56 8.64
CA GLY A 74 15.05 -11.94 9.06
C GLY A 74 14.17 -12.40 10.22
N ASP A 75 13.45 -11.51 10.91
CA ASP A 75 12.45 -11.91 11.89
C ASP A 75 11.25 -12.56 11.22
N ILE A 76 10.67 -13.59 11.84
CA ILE A 76 9.36 -14.12 11.43
C ILE A 76 8.33 -13.73 12.48
N ILE A 77 7.35 -12.90 12.11
CA ILE A 77 6.27 -12.50 13.00
C ILE A 77 5.30 -13.66 13.13
N LEU A 78 5.20 -14.22 14.35
CA LEU A 78 4.34 -15.36 14.66
C LEU A 78 3.03 -14.96 15.33
N GLU A 79 3.02 -13.83 16.05
CA GLU A 79 1.86 -13.34 16.78
C GLU A 79 1.87 -11.82 16.84
N PHE A 80 0.69 -11.21 16.75
CA PHE A 80 0.50 -9.78 16.82
C PHE A 80 -0.72 -9.47 17.73
N ASP A 81 -0.50 -8.74 18.82
CA ASP A 81 -1.53 -8.35 19.80
C ASP A 81 -2.38 -9.53 20.27
N GLY A 82 -1.72 -10.66 20.60
CA GLY A 82 -2.34 -11.90 21.05
C GLY A 82 -2.99 -12.75 19.96
N LYS A 83 -2.93 -12.32 18.68
CA LYS A 83 -3.45 -13.07 17.54
C LYS A 83 -2.33 -13.79 16.81
N SER A 84 -2.41 -15.11 16.69
CA SER A 84 -1.45 -15.90 15.91
C SER A 84 -1.55 -15.57 14.44
N ILE A 85 -0.40 -15.45 13.79
CA ILE A 85 -0.26 -15.24 12.33
C ILE A 85 0.09 -16.58 11.70
N ILE A 86 -0.87 -17.19 11.02
CA ILE A 86 -0.68 -18.45 10.33
C ILE A 86 -0.22 -18.17 8.91
N GLU A 87 -0.90 -17.26 8.21
CA GLU A 87 -0.53 -16.84 6.86
C GLU A 87 -0.08 -15.39 6.84
N MET A 88 0.93 -15.09 6.02
CA MET A 88 1.51 -13.75 5.87
C MET A 88 0.45 -12.67 5.61
N LYS A 89 -0.58 -12.99 4.79
CA LYS A 89 -1.64 -12.04 4.40
C LYS A 89 -2.52 -11.57 5.57
N GLU A 90 -2.53 -12.29 6.70
CA GLU A 90 -3.32 -11.92 7.87
C GLU A 90 -2.74 -10.71 8.60
N LEU A 91 -1.41 -10.60 8.63
CA LEU A 91 -0.73 -9.53 9.38
C LEU A 91 -1.13 -8.12 8.92
N PRO A 92 -1.12 -7.76 7.64
CA PRO A 92 -1.53 -6.42 7.19
C PRO A 92 -2.97 -6.09 7.57
N LEU A 93 -3.88 -7.07 7.54
CA LEU A 93 -5.28 -6.88 7.90
C LEU A 93 -5.44 -6.59 9.38
N ILE A 94 -4.79 -7.39 10.23
CA ILE A 94 -4.86 -7.23 11.69
C ILE A 94 -4.23 -5.89 12.11
N VAL A 95 -3.07 -5.55 11.54
CA VAL A 95 -2.39 -4.27 11.80
C VAL A 95 -3.26 -3.09 11.41
N ALA A 96 -3.85 -3.11 10.21
CA ALA A 96 -4.71 -2.03 9.73
C ALA A 96 -5.97 -1.82 10.57
N GLN A 97 -6.49 -2.89 11.19
CA GLN A 97 -7.66 -2.84 12.08
C GLN A 97 -7.32 -2.43 13.52
N THR A 98 -6.05 -2.45 13.88
CA THR A 98 -5.62 -2.10 15.24
C THR A 98 -5.48 -0.59 15.37
N GLU A 99 -5.89 -0.06 16.52
CA GLU A 99 -5.92 1.38 16.80
C GLU A 99 -4.52 2.02 16.69
N VAL A 100 -4.47 3.17 16.01
CA VAL A 100 -3.25 3.98 15.88
C VAL A 100 -2.81 4.47 17.27
N GLY A 101 -1.52 4.34 17.56
CA GLY A 101 -0.93 4.72 18.86
C GLY A 101 -1.04 3.64 19.94
N LYS A 102 -1.79 2.56 19.70
CA LYS A 102 -1.82 1.41 20.62
C LYS A 102 -0.43 0.77 20.68
N THR A 103 0.02 0.44 21.88
CA THR A 103 1.22 -0.39 22.08
C THR A 103 0.78 -1.85 22.15
N VAL A 104 1.34 -2.67 21.27
CA VAL A 104 1.02 -4.09 21.13
C VAL A 104 2.24 -4.96 21.35
N ASP A 105 2.02 -6.18 21.80
CA ASP A 105 3.05 -7.19 21.85
C ASP A 105 3.12 -7.92 20.50
N VAL A 106 4.33 -7.99 19.95
CA VAL A 106 4.62 -8.71 18.70
C VAL A 106 5.61 -9.80 19.01
N LYS A 107 5.19 -11.05 18.85
CA LYS A 107 6.04 -12.21 19.02
C LYS A 107 6.71 -12.51 17.69
N VAL A 108 8.03 -12.50 17.72
CA VAL A 108 8.87 -12.83 16.56
C VAL A 108 9.74 -14.04 16.83
N TRP A 109 9.99 -14.81 15.80
CA TRP A 109 11.01 -15.84 15.77
C TRP A 109 12.31 -15.22 15.25
N ARG A 110 13.36 -15.26 16.06
CA ARG A 110 14.69 -14.71 15.78
C ARG A 110 15.75 -15.62 16.33
N ASN A 111 16.72 -16.02 15.53
CA ASN A 111 17.79 -16.91 15.95
C ASN A 111 17.25 -18.18 16.63
N LYS A 112 16.26 -18.80 16.02
CA LYS A 112 15.64 -20.07 16.46
C LYS A 112 15.00 -20.02 17.88
N ARG A 113 14.53 -18.84 18.27
CA ARG A 113 13.82 -18.64 19.56
C ARG A 113 12.73 -17.56 19.44
N GLU A 114 11.73 -17.68 20.27
CA GLU A 114 10.70 -16.66 20.39
C GLU A 114 11.22 -15.42 21.14
N VAL A 115 10.93 -14.25 20.63
CA VAL A 115 11.23 -12.95 21.26
C VAL A 115 9.99 -12.07 21.17
N ILE A 116 9.60 -11.44 22.28
CA ILE A 116 8.48 -10.49 22.32
C ILE A 116 9.02 -9.08 22.20
N LYS A 117 8.40 -8.29 21.32
CA LYS A 117 8.68 -6.88 21.09
C LYS A 117 7.44 -6.05 21.36
N LYS A 118 7.61 -4.93 22.08
CA LYS A 118 6.52 -3.95 22.29
C LYS A 118 6.62 -2.87 21.23
N ILE A 119 5.54 -2.69 20.48
CA ILE A 119 5.53 -1.76 19.33
C ILE A 119 4.35 -0.81 19.48
N LYS A 120 4.61 0.48 19.47
CA LYS A 120 3.58 1.51 19.41
C LYS A 120 3.25 1.77 17.94
N LEU A 121 2.02 1.43 17.51
CA LEU A 121 1.60 1.56 16.12
C LEU A 121 1.60 3.00 15.62
N GLY A 122 2.09 3.18 14.41
CA GLY A 122 1.96 4.40 13.65
C GLY A 122 0.64 4.47 12.88
N ARG A 123 0.45 5.57 12.15
CA ARG A 123 -0.67 5.75 11.23
C ARG A 123 -0.19 5.55 9.79
N LEU A 124 -0.87 4.67 9.06
CA LEU A 124 -0.51 4.37 7.66
C LEU A 124 -0.59 5.61 6.77
N GLU A 125 -1.64 6.40 6.90
CA GLU A 125 -1.90 7.57 6.05
C GLU A 125 -0.87 8.70 6.21
N THR A 126 -0.09 8.69 7.29
CA THR A 126 1.00 9.66 7.54
C THR A 126 2.38 9.07 7.32
N SER A 127 2.48 7.79 6.95
CA SER A 127 3.75 7.14 6.69
C SER A 127 4.35 7.55 5.34
N GLU A 128 5.67 7.49 5.23
CA GLU A 128 6.36 7.73 3.95
C GLU A 128 5.95 6.72 2.89
N ASP A 129 5.74 5.45 3.27
CA ASP A 129 5.27 4.40 2.37
C ASP A 129 3.91 4.72 1.73
N PHE A 130 3.02 5.39 2.47
CA PHE A 130 1.73 5.85 1.96
C PHE A 130 1.88 7.06 1.04
N ASN A 131 2.74 7.99 1.42
CA ASN A 131 3.03 9.19 0.63
C ASN A 131 3.73 8.84 -0.69
N ILE A 132 4.60 7.83 -0.71
CA ILE A 132 5.19 7.31 -1.95
C ILE A 132 4.12 6.67 -2.85
N LYS A 133 3.12 5.97 -2.28
CA LYS A 133 1.97 5.43 -3.04
C LYS A 133 0.98 6.50 -3.49
N LYS A 134 0.91 7.61 -2.75
CA LYS A 134 0.16 8.81 -3.09
C LYS A 134 1.02 9.80 -3.88
N ALA A 135 2.22 9.35 -4.35
CA ALA A 135 3.02 10.10 -5.30
C ALA A 135 2.08 10.56 -6.41
N GLU A 136 1.91 11.85 -6.48
CA GLU A 136 1.01 12.64 -7.28
C GLU A 136 0.68 11.93 -8.59
N GLY A 137 -0.60 11.55 -8.75
CA GLY A 137 -1.09 11.27 -10.08
C GLY A 137 -0.64 12.44 -10.96
N PRO A 138 -0.28 12.21 -12.22
CA PRO A 138 0.34 13.21 -13.06
C PRO A 138 -0.46 14.51 -12.95
N LYS A 139 0.24 15.60 -12.62
CA LYS A 139 -0.34 16.91 -12.34
C LYS A 139 -1.34 17.27 -13.44
N ILE A 140 -2.61 17.34 -13.09
CA ILE A 140 -3.68 17.67 -14.04
C ILE A 140 -3.71 19.18 -14.16
N THR A 141 -3.63 19.69 -15.39
CA THR A 141 -3.67 21.12 -15.72
C THR A 141 -4.84 21.38 -16.66
N VAL A 142 -5.65 22.35 -16.36
CA VAL A 142 -6.69 22.84 -17.27
C VAL A 142 -6.10 23.97 -18.11
N ILE A 143 -6.21 23.87 -19.43
CA ILE A 143 -5.81 24.90 -20.37
C ILE A 143 -7.09 25.60 -20.85
N GLU A 144 -7.47 26.68 -20.16
CA GLU A 144 -8.73 27.36 -20.38
C GLU A 144 -8.89 27.85 -21.82
N GLY A 145 -7.84 28.42 -22.43
CA GLY A 145 -7.88 28.92 -23.82
C GLY A 145 -8.15 27.86 -24.88
N LEU A 146 -7.83 26.60 -24.57
CA LEU A 146 -8.07 25.45 -25.46
C LEU A 146 -9.25 24.59 -24.96
N LYS A 147 -9.77 24.87 -23.78
CA LYS A 147 -10.86 24.12 -23.14
C LYS A 147 -10.57 22.63 -23.05
N ILE A 148 -9.34 22.30 -22.69
CA ILE A 148 -8.89 20.93 -22.48
C ILE A 148 -8.26 20.76 -21.11
N THR A 149 -8.31 19.53 -20.64
CA THR A 149 -7.59 19.09 -19.43
C THR A 149 -6.48 18.15 -19.86
N VAL A 150 -5.26 18.43 -19.42
CA VAL A 150 -4.09 17.63 -19.74
C VAL A 150 -3.39 17.17 -18.47
N ARG A 151 -2.62 16.08 -18.57
CA ARG A 151 -1.68 15.65 -17.55
C ARG A 151 -0.30 15.38 -18.13
N ALA A 152 0.73 15.51 -17.33
CA ALA A 152 2.07 15.16 -17.77
C ALA A 152 2.17 13.68 -18.19
N LEU A 153 3.02 13.40 -19.17
CA LEU A 153 3.39 12.04 -19.57
C LEU A 153 4.05 11.29 -18.41
N THR A 154 3.62 10.05 -18.17
CA THR A 154 4.24 9.15 -17.19
C THR A 154 5.17 8.17 -17.88
N LYS A 155 6.06 7.53 -17.11
CA LYS A 155 6.90 6.43 -17.62
C LYS A 155 6.07 5.28 -18.21
N GLN A 156 4.87 5.05 -17.67
CA GLN A 156 3.95 4.03 -18.19
C GLN A 156 3.38 4.41 -19.55
N ASP A 157 3.05 5.69 -19.78
CA ASP A 157 2.57 6.17 -21.09
C ASP A 157 3.66 6.01 -22.15
N ILE A 158 4.91 6.34 -21.81
CA ILE A 158 6.06 6.20 -22.68
C ILE A 158 6.28 4.74 -23.09
N GLN A 159 6.23 3.83 -22.12
CA GLN A 159 6.38 2.38 -22.37
C GLN A 159 5.23 1.80 -23.18
N ALA A 160 3.98 2.10 -22.82
CA ALA A 160 2.79 1.57 -23.48
C ALA A 160 2.67 2.01 -24.96
N ARG A 161 3.34 3.11 -25.32
CA ARG A 161 3.27 3.70 -26.66
C ARG A 161 4.59 3.63 -27.42
N ASN A 162 5.60 2.92 -26.89
CA ASN A 162 6.93 2.78 -27.47
C ASN A 162 7.60 4.11 -27.83
N LEU A 163 7.41 5.13 -26.98
CA LEU A 163 8.05 6.43 -27.17
C LEU A 163 9.50 6.40 -26.67
N PRO A 164 10.38 7.28 -27.19
CA PRO A 164 11.72 7.49 -26.65
C PRO A 164 11.68 7.79 -25.15
N LYS A 165 12.63 7.26 -24.37
CA LYS A 165 12.63 7.34 -22.89
C LYS A 165 12.67 8.77 -22.34
N ASP A 166 13.19 9.70 -23.10
CA ASP A 166 13.36 11.11 -22.82
C ASP A 166 12.21 11.98 -23.36
N THR A 167 11.17 11.37 -23.95
CA THR A 167 10.01 12.09 -24.42
C THR A 167 9.32 12.83 -23.28
N THR A 168 9.13 14.13 -23.45
CA THR A 168 8.33 14.99 -22.57
C THR A 168 7.08 15.44 -23.30
N GLY A 169 6.01 15.73 -22.57
CA GLY A 169 4.76 16.16 -23.17
C GLY A 169 3.56 15.98 -22.24
N ALA A 170 2.38 16.11 -22.80
CA ALA A 170 1.13 16.01 -22.08
C ALA A 170 0.13 15.06 -22.76
N VAL A 171 -0.64 14.35 -21.95
CA VAL A 171 -1.76 13.50 -22.40
C VAL A 171 -3.05 14.27 -22.21
N ILE A 172 -3.91 14.31 -23.21
CA ILE A 172 -5.24 14.90 -23.10
C ILE A 172 -6.13 13.97 -22.28
N VAL A 173 -6.66 14.48 -21.16
CA VAL A 173 -7.56 13.75 -20.26
C VAL A 173 -9.02 14.07 -20.57
N LYS A 174 -9.32 15.32 -20.93
CA LYS A 174 -10.68 15.77 -21.24
C LYS A 174 -10.63 16.86 -22.31
N ILE A 175 -11.65 16.89 -23.16
CA ILE A 175 -11.89 17.95 -24.16
C ILE A 175 -13.33 18.42 -23.94
N GLU A 176 -13.53 19.71 -23.79
CA GLU A 176 -14.87 20.29 -23.72
C GLU A 176 -15.51 20.30 -25.12
N ASN A 177 -16.84 20.23 -25.20
CA ASN A 177 -17.57 20.12 -26.46
C ASN A 177 -17.38 21.35 -27.39
N ASP A 178 -17.06 22.49 -26.82
CA ASP A 178 -16.83 23.77 -27.51
C ASP A 178 -15.32 24.11 -27.59
N SER A 179 -14.46 23.14 -27.47
CA SER A 179 -13.01 23.28 -27.64
C SER A 179 -12.66 23.62 -29.05
N PRO A 180 -11.74 24.61 -29.31
CA PRO A 180 -11.26 24.94 -30.65
C PRO A 180 -10.41 23.83 -31.29
N ILE A 181 -9.97 22.84 -30.50
CA ILE A 181 -9.16 21.72 -30.93
C ILE A 181 -9.93 20.39 -30.90
N ASN A 182 -11.19 20.39 -31.30
CA ASN A 182 -12.08 19.24 -31.31
C ASN A 182 -11.65 18.09 -32.26
N TYR A 183 -10.66 18.32 -33.12
CA TYR A 183 -10.04 17.31 -33.97
C TYR A 183 -9.09 16.38 -33.21
N LEU A 184 -8.67 16.77 -32.00
CA LEU A 184 -7.91 15.90 -31.10
C LEU A 184 -8.86 15.01 -30.30
N LYS A 185 -8.32 13.92 -29.77
CA LYS A 185 -9.08 12.97 -28.95
C LYS A 185 -8.48 12.84 -27.56
N VAL A 186 -9.32 12.47 -26.61
CA VAL A 186 -8.86 12.02 -25.28
C VAL A 186 -7.83 10.91 -25.48
N ASN A 187 -6.78 10.91 -24.66
CA ASN A 187 -5.58 10.08 -24.78
C ASN A 187 -4.61 10.43 -25.93
N ASN A 188 -4.86 11.45 -26.75
CA ASN A 188 -3.79 11.94 -27.61
C ASN A 188 -2.66 12.56 -26.76
N ILE A 189 -1.43 12.48 -27.29
CA ILE A 189 -0.23 13.08 -26.69
C ILE A 189 0.10 14.33 -27.47
N ILE A 190 0.42 15.38 -26.74
CA ILE A 190 1.03 16.61 -27.22
C ILE A 190 2.49 16.56 -26.77
N ILE A 191 3.40 16.57 -27.75
CA ILE A 191 4.86 16.54 -27.55
C ILE A 191 5.42 17.91 -27.84
#